data_1d67b5b547fd045e21bbf358672b2ddb
#
_entry.id   1d67b5b547fd045e21bbf358672b2ddb
#
_cell.length_a   1.000
_cell.length_b   1.000
_cell.length_c   1.000
_cell.angle_alpha   90.00
_cell.angle_beta   90.00
_cell.angle_gamma   90.00
#
_symmetry.space_group_name_H-M   'P 1'
#
loop_
_entity.id
_entity.type
_entity.pdbx_description
1 polymer ?
#
loop_
_entity_poly.entity_id
_entity_poly.type
_entity_poly.pdbx_seq_one_letter_code
_entity_poly.pdbx_strand_id
1 'polypeptide(L)'
;MREMLSPTSAIVGMGLDADVALVTDGRFSGATRGAAIGHVSPEAAAGGVIAYVLDGDKIKIDVNNYSIELLVPADELNSRKETMTVKVKDNLKGYLKRYGKNVSSADKGAVVN
;
A
#
# COMPACT_ATOMS: atom_id res chain seq x y z
N MET A 1 -8.89 -4.10 6.06
CA MET A 1 -7.45 -3.91 5.80
C MET A 1 -6.74 -5.24 5.97
N ARG A 2 -5.90 -5.62 5.00
CA ARG A 2 -5.18 -6.89 5.04
C ARG A 2 -3.93 -6.81 5.90
N GLU A 3 -3.61 -7.93 6.54
CA GLU A 3 -2.34 -8.12 7.26
C GLU A 3 -1.26 -8.69 6.33
N MET A 4 -0.04 -8.20 6.49
CA MET A 4 1.12 -8.54 5.65
C MET A 4 2.11 -9.47 6.38
N LEU A 5 1.64 -10.32 7.29
CA LEU A 5 2.51 -11.26 8.02
C LEU A 5 3.16 -12.28 7.07
N SER A 6 2.39 -12.88 6.15
CA SER A 6 2.91 -13.87 5.22
C SER A 6 3.99 -13.30 4.28
N PRO A 7 3.79 -12.13 3.63
CA PRO A 7 4.84 -11.51 2.83
C PRO A 7 6.11 -11.17 3.62
N THR A 8 5.99 -10.61 4.83
CA THR A 8 7.16 -10.31 5.67
C THR A 8 7.91 -11.57 6.08
N SER A 9 7.16 -12.60 6.47
CA SER A 9 7.76 -13.90 6.85
C SER A 9 8.49 -14.56 5.66
N ALA A 10 7.94 -14.45 4.45
CA ALA A 10 8.58 -14.97 3.24
C ALA A 10 9.90 -14.23 2.94
N ILE A 11 9.91 -12.89 3.01
CA ILE A 11 11.11 -12.08 2.79
C ILE A 11 12.21 -12.47 3.79
N VAL A 12 11.88 -12.58 5.07
CA VAL A 12 12.83 -13.00 6.12
C VAL A 12 13.28 -14.45 5.91
N GLY A 13 12.37 -15.37 5.59
CA GLY A 13 12.69 -16.77 5.31
C GLY A 13 13.62 -16.96 4.13
N MET A 14 13.59 -16.06 3.16
CA MET A 14 14.50 -16.04 2.00
C MET A 14 15.83 -15.30 2.31
N GLY A 15 16.00 -14.72 3.48
CA GLY A 15 17.17 -13.93 3.85
C GLY A 15 17.30 -12.59 3.12
N LEU A 16 16.19 -12.03 2.65
CA LEU A 16 16.13 -10.80 1.86
C LEU A 16 15.73 -9.56 2.67
N ASP A 17 15.57 -9.68 3.97
CA ASP A 17 15.09 -8.61 4.85
C ASP A 17 16.02 -7.39 4.94
N ALA A 18 17.29 -7.55 4.59
CA ALA A 18 18.25 -6.44 4.48
C ALA A 18 18.20 -5.72 3.12
N ASP A 19 17.75 -6.39 2.07
CA ASP A 19 17.87 -5.92 0.68
C ASP A 19 16.52 -5.55 0.04
N VAL A 20 15.41 -6.01 0.63
CA VAL A 20 14.07 -5.82 0.08
C VAL A 20 13.17 -5.08 1.06
N ALA A 21 12.61 -3.97 0.61
CA ALA A 21 11.57 -3.25 1.34
C ALA A 21 10.17 -3.79 0.96
N LEU A 22 9.28 -3.91 1.96
CA LEU A 22 7.86 -4.17 1.73
C LEU A 22 7.05 -2.91 2.01
N VAL A 23 6.41 -2.39 0.98
CA VAL A 23 5.55 -1.20 1.05
C VAL A 23 4.11 -1.62 0.76
N THR A 24 3.18 -1.26 1.62
CA THR A 24 1.77 -1.68 1.50
C THR A 24 0.81 -0.65 2.07
N ASP A 25 -0.37 -0.57 1.47
CA ASP A 25 -1.53 0.13 2.02
C ASP A 25 -2.33 -0.75 3.02
N GLY A 26 -1.91 -2.00 3.21
CA GLY A 26 -2.36 -2.86 4.28
C GLY A 26 -1.70 -2.56 5.62
N ARG A 27 -1.78 -3.51 6.55
CA ARG A 27 -1.18 -3.40 7.89
C ARG A 27 -0.24 -4.55 8.18
N PHE A 28 0.62 -4.36 9.17
CA PHE A 28 1.41 -5.42 9.75
C PHE A 28 0.80 -5.89 11.06
N SER A 29 0.90 -7.18 11.32
CA SER A 29 0.53 -7.82 12.58
C SER A 29 1.67 -8.75 12.97
N GLY A 30 2.05 -8.71 14.24
CA GLY A 30 3.20 -9.45 14.75
C GLY A 30 4.53 -8.74 14.47
N ALA A 31 5.63 -9.47 14.62
CA ALA A 31 6.97 -8.93 14.41
C ALA A 31 7.28 -8.78 12.92
N THR A 32 7.86 -7.63 12.57
CA THR A 32 8.43 -7.38 11.24
C THR A 32 9.93 -7.15 11.35
N ARG A 33 10.66 -7.45 10.29
CA ARG A 33 12.09 -7.22 10.18
C ARG A 33 12.42 -6.62 8.82
N GLY A 34 13.43 -5.75 8.77
CA GLY A 34 13.80 -5.01 7.57
C GLY A 34 12.91 -3.77 7.34
N ALA A 35 12.96 -3.23 6.14
CA ALA A 35 12.16 -2.06 5.77
C ALA A 35 10.71 -2.48 5.47
N ALA A 36 9.83 -2.32 6.44
CA ALA A 36 8.41 -2.65 6.33
C ALA A 36 7.57 -1.40 6.59
N ILE A 37 6.96 -0.86 5.53
CA ILE A 37 6.17 0.37 5.54
C ILE A 37 4.72 0.01 5.27
N GLY A 38 3.87 0.12 6.29
CA GLY A 38 2.44 -0.12 6.21
C GLY A 38 1.60 1.15 6.23
N HIS A 39 0.30 0.98 6.08
CA HIS A 39 -0.68 2.06 6.14
C HIS A 39 -0.42 3.19 5.15
N VAL A 40 0.18 2.88 3.98
CA VAL A 40 0.38 3.87 2.93
C VAL A 40 -0.97 4.43 2.49
N SER A 41 -1.12 5.73 2.57
CA SER A 41 -2.39 6.42 2.37
C SER A 41 -2.25 7.56 1.35
N PRO A 42 -3.31 7.81 0.54
CA PRO A 42 -4.53 7.02 0.40
C PRO A 42 -4.26 5.62 -0.13
N GLU A 43 -5.13 4.66 0.23
CA GLU A 43 -5.05 3.28 -0.23
C GLU A 43 -5.30 3.16 -1.74
N ALA A 44 -4.83 2.08 -2.36
CA ALA A 44 -5.07 1.80 -3.78
C ALA A 44 -6.57 1.78 -4.11
N ALA A 45 -7.39 1.20 -3.25
CA ALA A 45 -8.86 1.16 -3.42
C ALA A 45 -9.52 2.54 -3.37
N ALA A 46 -8.87 3.52 -2.74
CA ALA A 46 -9.29 4.93 -2.71
C ALA A 46 -8.64 5.78 -3.82
N GLY A 47 -7.92 5.16 -4.75
CA GLY A 47 -7.22 5.85 -5.84
C GLY A 47 -5.89 6.49 -5.43
N GLY A 48 -5.29 6.01 -4.34
CA GLY A 48 -3.96 6.44 -3.89
C GLY A 48 -2.87 6.13 -4.91
N VAL A 49 -1.75 6.84 -4.81
CA VAL A 49 -0.60 6.72 -5.73
C VAL A 49 -0.09 5.28 -5.83
N ILE A 50 -0.16 4.51 -4.75
CA ILE A 50 0.26 3.11 -4.71
C ILE A 50 -0.48 2.23 -5.74
N ALA A 51 -1.69 2.62 -6.17
CA ALA A 51 -2.44 1.91 -7.21
C ALA A 51 -1.80 1.98 -8.61
N TYR A 52 -0.91 2.94 -8.83
CA TYR A 52 -0.35 3.28 -10.14
C TYR A 52 1.15 3.01 -10.23
N VAL A 53 1.72 2.35 -9.24
CA VAL A 53 3.12 1.90 -9.27
C VAL A 53 3.24 0.72 -10.24
N LEU A 54 4.26 0.79 -11.09
CA LEU A 54 4.58 -0.25 -12.06
C LEU A 54 5.96 -0.85 -11.79
N ASP A 55 6.16 -2.06 -12.30
CA ASP A 55 7.46 -2.70 -12.22
C ASP A 55 8.55 -1.83 -12.86
N GLY A 56 9.65 -1.65 -12.13
CA GLY A 56 10.76 -0.79 -12.53
C GLY A 56 10.68 0.65 -12.03
N ASP A 57 9.56 1.08 -11.47
CA ASP A 57 9.46 2.40 -10.82
C ASP A 57 10.37 2.47 -9.58
N LYS A 58 10.98 3.63 -9.39
CA LYS A 58 11.81 3.89 -8.21
C LYS A 58 11.00 4.57 -7.11
N ILE A 59 11.13 4.04 -5.90
CA ILE A 59 10.53 4.62 -4.69
C ILE A 59 11.66 5.06 -3.78
N LYS A 60 11.64 6.35 -3.40
CA LYS A 60 12.54 6.90 -2.39
C LYS A 60 11.91 6.75 -1.02
N ILE A 61 12.64 6.12 -0.10
CA ILE A 61 12.24 6.01 1.31
C ILE A 61 13.30 6.74 2.13
N ASP A 62 12.87 7.76 2.86
CA ASP A 62 13.74 8.55 3.73
C ASP A 62 13.23 8.46 5.17
N VAL A 63 13.84 7.58 5.93
CA VAL A 63 13.43 7.30 7.33
C VAL A 63 13.73 8.50 8.22
N ASN A 64 14.80 9.24 7.96
CA ASN A 64 15.20 10.37 8.78
C ASN A 64 14.24 11.57 8.63
N ASN A 65 13.73 11.77 7.43
CA ASN A 65 12.79 12.84 7.12
C ASN A 65 11.33 12.36 7.08
N TYR A 66 11.05 11.12 7.47
CA TYR A 66 9.72 10.51 7.49
C TYR A 66 8.97 10.66 6.17
N SER A 67 9.67 10.43 5.04
CA SER A 67 9.07 10.59 3.71
C SER A 67 9.19 9.34 2.85
N ILE A 68 8.17 9.12 2.04
CA ILE A 68 8.14 8.12 0.98
C ILE A 68 7.65 8.79 -0.30
N GLU A 69 8.34 8.58 -1.41
CA GLU A 69 8.07 9.26 -2.67
C GLU A 69 8.22 8.30 -3.85
N LEU A 70 7.23 8.29 -4.74
CA LEU A 70 7.31 7.63 -6.03
C LEU A 70 8.02 8.55 -7.02
N LEU A 71 9.19 8.12 -7.53
CA LEU A 71 10.02 8.91 -8.46
C LEU A 71 9.54 8.75 -9.91
N VAL A 72 8.29 9.09 -10.17
CA VAL A 72 7.66 9.11 -11.49
C VAL A 72 7.23 10.55 -11.78
N PRO A 73 7.49 11.08 -12.99
CA PRO A 73 7.05 12.42 -13.37
C PRO A 73 5.53 12.60 -13.21
N ALA A 74 5.11 13.81 -12.82
CA ALA A 74 3.70 14.08 -12.52
C ALA A 74 2.78 13.91 -13.72
N ASP A 75 3.24 14.25 -14.92
CA ASP A 75 2.53 14.06 -16.18
C ASP A 75 2.31 12.58 -16.52
N GLU A 76 3.35 11.76 -16.33
CA GLU A 76 3.24 10.31 -16.49
C GLU A 76 2.29 9.71 -15.45
N LEU A 77 2.38 10.11 -14.19
CA LEU A 77 1.49 9.63 -13.14
C LEU A 77 0.02 10.00 -13.43
N ASN A 78 -0.22 11.20 -13.94
CA ASN A 78 -1.56 11.62 -14.35
C ASN A 78 -2.09 10.79 -15.53
N SER A 79 -1.26 10.53 -16.54
CA SER A 79 -1.61 9.63 -17.63
C SER A 79 -1.95 8.23 -17.15
N ARG A 80 -1.20 7.69 -16.21
CA ARG A 80 -1.51 6.39 -15.58
C ARG A 80 -2.86 6.40 -14.87
N LYS A 81 -3.19 7.48 -14.14
CA LYS A 81 -4.49 7.64 -13.47
C LYS A 81 -5.67 7.67 -14.45
N GLU A 82 -5.47 8.22 -15.63
CA GLU A 82 -6.50 8.27 -16.67
C GLU A 82 -6.68 6.94 -17.40
N THR A 83 -5.61 6.18 -17.59
CA THR A 83 -5.60 4.97 -18.43
C THR A 83 -5.71 3.67 -17.63
N MET A 84 -5.23 3.65 -16.40
CA MET A 84 -5.24 2.47 -15.54
C MET A 84 -6.53 2.40 -14.71
N THR A 85 -7.21 1.26 -14.80
CA THR A 85 -8.36 0.98 -13.93
C THR A 85 -7.88 0.38 -12.62
N VAL A 86 -8.15 1.06 -11.50
CA VAL A 86 -7.91 0.49 -10.18
C VAL A 86 -8.81 -0.73 -9.98
N LYS A 87 -8.20 -1.88 -9.71
CA LYS A 87 -8.94 -3.13 -9.47
C LYS A 87 -9.62 -3.08 -8.09
N VAL A 88 -10.81 -2.51 -8.05
CA VAL A 88 -11.68 -2.62 -6.88
C VAL A 88 -12.48 -3.92 -6.99
N LYS A 89 -12.62 -4.64 -5.87
CA LYS A 89 -13.40 -5.88 -5.85
C LYS A 89 -14.89 -5.56 -5.89
N ASP A 90 -15.50 -5.62 -7.07
CA ASP A 90 -16.92 -5.31 -7.27
C ASP A 90 -17.88 -6.35 -6.68
N ASN A 91 -17.40 -7.56 -6.42
CA ASN A 91 -18.17 -8.69 -5.95
C ASN A 91 -18.23 -8.82 -4.41
N LEU A 92 -17.82 -7.80 -3.68
CA LEU A 92 -17.88 -7.81 -2.22
C LEU A 92 -19.33 -7.89 -1.74
N LYS A 93 -19.59 -8.79 -0.78
CA LYS A 93 -20.89 -9.02 -0.15
C LYS A 93 -20.81 -8.84 1.36
N GLY A 94 -21.98 -8.67 2.00
CA GLY A 94 -22.09 -8.63 3.44
C GLY A 94 -21.21 -7.57 4.11
N TYR A 95 -20.50 -7.95 5.14
CA TYR A 95 -19.68 -7.07 5.95
C TYR A 95 -18.57 -6.36 5.15
N LEU A 96 -17.86 -7.06 4.26
CA LEU A 96 -16.77 -6.47 3.49
C LEU A 96 -17.27 -5.37 2.54
N LYS A 97 -18.47 -5.51 1.97
CA LYS A 97 -19.08 -4.46 1.15
C LYS A 97 -19.39 -3.22 2.00
N ARG A 98 -19.95 -3.43 3.19
CA ARG A 98 -20.23 -2.34 4.14
C ARG A 98 -18.95 -1.66 4.62
N TYR A 99 -17.96 -2.45 5.00
CA TYR A 99 -16.65 -1.96 5.43
C TYR A 99 -16.01 -1.07 4.34
N GLY A 100 -15.89 -1.56 3.12
CA GLY A 100 -15.26 -0.83 2.03
C GLY A 100 -15.94 0.49 1.65
N LYS A 101 -17.25 0.64 1.99
CA LYS A 101 -17.99 1.88 1.75
C LYS A 101 -17.82 2.92 2.86
N ASN A 102 -17.63 2.48 4.10
CA ASN A 102 -17.79 3.31 5.28
C ASN A 102 -16.48 3.52 6.04
N VAL A 103 -15.41 2.78 5.70
CA VAL A 103 -14.12 2.90 6.38
C VAL A 103 -13.39 4.15 5.90
N SER A 104 -12.87 4.93 6.84
CA SER A 104 -11.94 6.01 6.54
C SER A 104 -10.55 5.47 6.20
N SER A 105 -9.71 6.30 5.57
CA SER A 105 -8.31 5.95 5.29
C SER A 105 -7.53 5.67 6.59
N ALA A 106 -6.46 4.90 6.48
CA ALA A 106 -5.63 4.46 7.60
C ALA A 106 -5.01 5.64 8.36
N ASP A 107 -4.62 6.72 7.67
CA ASP A 107 -4.12 7.96 8.28
C ASP A 107 -5.18 8.70 9.11
N LYS A 108 -6.46 8.36 8.93
CA LYS A 108 -7.60 8.86 9.71
C LYS A 108 -8.10 7.83 10.74
N GLY A 109 -7.33 6.79 10.98
CA GLY A 109 -7.61 5.75 11.98
C GLY A 109 -8.43 4.56 11.47
N ALA A 110 -8.72 4.46 10.19
CA ALA A 110 -9.52 3.37 9.59
C ALA A 110 -10.87 3.16 10.32
N VAL A 111 -11.51 4.23 10.70
CA VAL A 111 -12.79 4.23 11.43
C VAL A 111 -13.94 3.93 10.48
N VAL A 112 -14.87 3.10 10.92
CA VAL A 112 -16.11 2.79 10.19
C VAL A 112 -17.22 3.70 10.70
N ASN A 113 -17.71 4.57 9.84
CA ASN A 113 -18.79 5.51 10.11
C ASN A 113 -20.11 5.05 9.48
#